data_94b729abdda7ffb2a6d0dc317dbcab29
#
_entry.id   94b729abdda7ffb2a6d0dc317dbcab29
#
_cell.length_a   1.000
_cell.length_b   1.000
_cell.length_c   1.000
_cell.angle_alpha   90.00
_cell.angle_beta   90.00
_cell.angle_gamma   90.00
#
_symmetry.space_group_name_H-M   'P 1'
#
loop_
_entity.id
_entity.type
_entity.pdbx_description
1 polymer ?
#
loop_
_entity_poly.entity_id
_entity_poly.type
_entity_poly.pdbx_seq_one_letter_code
_entity_poly.pdbx_strand_id
1 'polypeptide(L)'
;MTCNYPVIFGYSPMNEQNNINESQPMPAGADTKCGIVTIFGKPNAGKSTLTNKLLRYDLSIVNHKAQTTRNKILGVLTEENYQIIFTDTPGILEPKYELQQYMLKEISFSLKDADVLLHLIDINRFNINDLETIHSNYGKQMEGKPKLLVFNKNDIVRENMGPEVIKSLEKFGYDEIIFISALKEKNIADVKDAIV
;
A
#
# COMPACT_ATOMS: atom_id res chain seq x y z
N MET A 1 14.69 -13.89 -7.61
CA MET A 1 15.60 -13.46 -6.51
C MET A 1 15.28 -14.29 -5.28
N THR A 2 16.26 -15.01 -4.73
CA THR A 2 16.06 -15.79 -3.50
C THR A 2 15.88 -14.83 -2.33
N CYS A 3 14.83 -15.05 -1.52
CA CYS A 3 14.49 -14.21 -0.36
C CYS A 3 15.61 -14.29 0.70
N ASN A 4 16.37 -13.20 0.88
CA ASN A 4 17.48 -13.09 1.84
C ASN A 4 17.10 -12.30 3.11
N TYR A 5 15.80 -12.09 3.37
CA TYR A 5 15.35 -11.42 4.59
C TYR A 5 15.12 -12.46 5.70
N PRO A 6 15.60 -12.21 6.92
CA PRO A 6 15.30 -13.08 8.05
C PRO A 6 13.79 -13.12 8.27
N VAL A 7 13.24 -14.33 8.37
CA VAL A 7 11.82 -14.58 8.65
C VAL A 7 11.49 -13.92 10.00
N ILE A 8 10.82 -12.78 9.94
CA ILE A 8 10.22 -12.18 11.13
C ILE A 8 8.82 -12.79 11.23
N PHE A 9 8.57 -13.44 12.37
CA PHE A 9 7.38 -14.21 12.71
C PHE A 9 6.08 -13.65 12.10
N GLY A 10 5.49 -14.39 11.17
CA GLY A 10 4.20 -14.13 10.60
C GLY A 10 3.08 -14.79 11.42
N TYR A 11 2.02 -14.02 11.68
CA TYR A 11 0.82 -14.49 12.35
C TYR A 11 -0.01 -15.36 11.39
N SER A 12 -0.23 -16.62 11.73
CA SER A 12 -1.21 -17.49 11.09
C SER A 12 -2.59 -17.24 11.73
N PRO A 13 -3.72 -17.23 11.00
CA PRO A 13 -5.03 -17.01 11.62
C PRO A 13 -5.31 -18.11 12.65
N MET A 14 -5.68 -17.69 13.86
CA MET A 14 -6.07 -18.62 14.94
C MET A 14 -7.31 -19.41 14.53
N ASN A 15 -7.16 -20.71 14.39
CA ASN A 15 -8.23 -21.66 14.67
C ASN A 15 -8.29 -21.83 16.21
N GLU A 16 -9.48 -21.64 16.77
CA GLU A 16 -9.74 -21.91 18.18
C GLU A 16 -9.56 -23.40 18.47
N GLN A 17 -8.37 -23.81 18.77
CA GLN A 17 -8.02 -24.97 19.61
C GLN A 17 -6.49 -25.14 19.61
N ASN A 18 -5.89 -24.73 20.72
CA ASN A 18 -4.63 -25.20 21.30
C ASN A 18 -3.42 -25.44 20.39
N ASN A 19 -2.36 -24.83 20.80
CA ASN A 19 -0.94 -24.98 20.54
C ASN A 19 -0.35 -23.83 19.73
N ILE A 20 0.57 -23.16 20.42
CA ILE A 20 1.62 -22.34 19.80
C ILE A 20 2.34 -23.24 18.80
N ASN A 21 1.86 -23.28 17.54
CA ASN A 21 2.60 -23.91 16.47
C ASN A 21 3.68 -22.91 16.06
N GLU A 22 4.91 -23.25 16.39
CA GLU A 22 6.11 -22.72 15.75
C GLU A 22 5.85 -22.69 14.25
N SER A 23 5.95 -21.51 13.65
CA SER A 23 5.82 -21.33 12.20
C SER A 23 6.80 -22.28 11.52
N GLN A 24 6.27 -23.28 10.82
CA GLN A 24 7.13 -24.19 10.06
C GLN A 24 7.91 -23.35 9.03
N PRO A 25 9.22 -23.54 8.94
CA PRO A 25 10.00 -22.89 7.88
C PRO A 25 9.45 -23.36 6.53
N MET A 26 9.28 -22.40 5.60
CA MET A 26 8.83 -22.72 4.25
C MET A 26 9.72 -23.80 3.64
N PRO A 27 9.16 -24.78 2.91
CA PRO A 27 9.94 -25.86 2.35
C PRO A 27 11.01 -25.30 1.41
N ALA A 28 12.27 -25.62 1.68
CA ALA A 28 13.39 -25.27 0.82
C ALA A 28 13.20 -25.97 -0.53
N GLY A 29 12.89 -25.21 -1.60
CA GLY A 29 12.75 -25.77 -2.96
C GLY A 29 11.60 -25.28 -3.79
N ALA A 30 10.64 -24.51 -3.23
CA ALA A 30 9.64 -23.82 -4.03
C ALA A 30 10.20 -22.46 -4.51
N ASP A 31 9.92 -22.07 -5.75
CA ASP A 31 10.18 -20.70 -6.25
C ASP A 31 9.27 -19.70 -5.51
N THR A 32 9.67 -19.33 -4.31
CA THR A 32 8.92 -18.43 -3.45
C THR A 32 9.26 -17.00 -3.82
N LYS A 33 8.25 -16.21 -4.17
CA LYS A 33 8.39 -14.77 -4.42
C LYS A 33 8.37 -14.01 -3.09
N CYS A 34 9.17 -12.96 -2.99
CA CYS A 34 9.17 -12.05 -1.85
C CYS A 34 9.38 -10.63 -2.33
N GLY A 35 8.64 -9.67 -1.74
CA GLY A 35 8.78 -8.27 -2.13
C GLY A 35 8.20 -7.30 -1.12
N ILE A 36 8.65 -6.04 -1.21
CA ILE A 36 8.19 -4.92 -0.40
C ILE A 36 7.20 -4.10 -1.21
N VAL A 37 5.98 -3.95 -0.70
CA VAL A 37 4.94 -3.10 -1.27
C VAL A 37 4.76 -1.87 -0.41
N THR A 38 5.07 -0.70 -0.96
CA THR A 38 4.88 0.56 -0.26
C THR A 38 3.53 1.19 -0.64
N ILE A 39 2.66 1.37 0.36
CA ILE A 39 1.37 2.04 0.22
C ILE A 39 1.55 3.51 0.59
N PHE A 40 1.32 4.41 -0.37
CA PHE A 40 1.49 5.84 -0.18
C PHE A 40 0.32 6.64 -0.77
N GLY A 41 0.23 7.91 -0.42
CA GLY A 41 -0.86 8.80 -0.86
C GLY A 41 -1.19 9.84 0.20
N LYS A 42 -2.14 10.73 -0.08
CA LYS A 42 -2.55 11.81 0.83
C LYS A 42 -3.11 11.29 2.16
N PRO A 43 -3.16 12.12 3.22
CA PRO A 43 -3.84 11.79 4.46
C PRO A 43 -5.31 11.43 4.21
N ASN A 44 -5.83 10.47 4.98
CA ASN A 44 -7.21 9.99 4.92
C ASN A 44 -7.63 9.33 3.57
N ALA A 45 -6.69 8.98 2.71
CA ALA A 45 -6.97 8.16 1.52
C ALA A 45 -7.39 6.73 1.88
N GLY A 46 -7.10 6.26 3.10
CA GLY A 46 -7.46 4.93 3.59
C GLY A 46 -6.30 3.92 3.57
N LYS A 47 -5.05 4.39 3.58
CA LYS A 47 -3.85 3.54 3.55
C LYS A 47 -3.86 2.49 4.65
N SER A 48 -3.94 2.89 5.91
CA SER A 48 -3.97 1.99 7.07
C SER A 48 -5.17 1.05 7.04
N THR A 49 -6.33 1.50 6.54
CA THR A 49 -7.50 0.63 6.35
C THR A 49 -7.23 -0.45 5.31
N LEU A 50 -6.64 -0.07 4.17
CA LEU A 50 -6.29 -1.03 3.12
C LEU A 50 -5.22 -2.02 3.61
N THR A 51 -4.18 -1.54 4.29
CA THR A 51 -3.14 -2.39 4.88
C THR A 51 -3.73 -3.45 5.82
N ASN A 52 -4.60 -3.04 6.74
CA ASN A 52 -5.27 -3.96 7.66
C ASN A 52 -6.12 -5.00 6.92
N LYS A 53 -6.83 -4.59 5.85
CA LYS A 53 -7.64 -5.52 5.05
C LYS A 53 -6.79 -6.50 4.24
N LEU A 54 -5.70 -6.06 3.65
CA LEU A 54 -4.75 -6.94 2.94
C LEU A 54 -4.09 -7.96 3.88
N LEU A 55 -3.75 -7.52 5.09
CA LEU A 55 -3.16 -8.39 6.12
C LEU A 55 -4.19 -9.28 6.84
N ARG A 56 -5.50 -8.99 6.72
CA ARG A 56 -6.57 -9.58 7.52
C ARG A 56 -6.37 -9.46 9.03
N TYR A 57 -5.69 -8.38 9.45
CA TYR A 57 -5.34 -8.08 10.83
C TYR A 57 -5.25 -6.57 11.06
N ASP A 58 -5.68 -6.11 12.25
CA ASP A 58 -5.64 -4.69 12.62
C ASP A 58 -4.26 -4.29 13.16
N LEU A 59 -3.32 -4.08 12.24
CA LEU A 59 -1.94 -3.65 12.55
C LEU A 59 -1.83 -2.13 12.69
N SER A 60 -2.46 -1.40 11.78
CA SER A 60 -2.37 0.05 11.70
C SER A 60 -3.58 0.72 12.35
N ILE A 61 -3.33 1.82 13.10
CA ILE A 61 -4.40 2.59 13.74
C ILE A 61 -5.23 3.31 12.67
N VAL A 62 -6.52 2.99 12.63
CA VAL A 62 -7.49 3.66 11.74
C VAL A 62 -8.22 4.75 12.50
N ASN A 63 -8.08 6.01 12.07
CA ASN A 63 -8.78 7.15 12.65
C ASN A 63 -9.13 8.16 11.53
N HIS A 64 -10.23 8.90 11.72
CA HIS A 64 -10.65 9.97 10.83
C HIS A 64 -9.78 11.24 10.93
N LYS A 65 -8.97 11.37 11.98
CA LYS A 65 -8.02 12.49 12.11
C LYS A 65 -6.85 12.29 11.15
N ALA A 66 -6.40 13.36 10.52
CA ALA A 66 -5.20 13.35 9.68
C ALA A 66 -3.97 12.97 10.53
N GLN A 67 -2.99 12.27 9.89
CA GLN A 67 -1.70 11.92 10.52
C GLN A 67 -1.79 10.85 11.62
N THR A 68 -2.57 9.79 11.39
CA THR A 68 -2.58 8.60 12.29
C THR A 68 -1.25 7.86 12.24
N THR A 69 -0.65 7.72 11.07
CA THR A 69 0.65 7.09 10.87
C THR A 69 1.73 8.16 10.82
N ARG A 70 2.66 8.16 11.77
CA ARG A 70 3.80 9.09 11.83
C ARG A 70 5.11 8.45 11.39
N ASN A 71 5.28 7.17 11.70
CA ASN A 71 6.38 6.33 11.24
C ASN A 71 5.84 5.26 10.30
N LYS A 72 6.68 4.70 9.44
CA LYS A 72 6.30 3.55 8.61
C LYS A 72 5.92 2.37 9.50
N ILE A 73 4.83 1.68 9.16
CA ILE A 73 4.40 0.45 9.82
C ILE A 73 4.60 -0.69 8.83
N LEU A 74 5.23 -1.76 9.29
CA LEU A 74 5.49 -2.94 8.48
C LEU A 74 4.50 -4.04 8.84
N GLY A 75 3.83 -4.59 7.84
CA GLY A 75 2.98 -5.76 7.97
C GLY A 75 3.43 -6.84 7.00
N VAL A 76 3.48 -8.09 7.46
CA VAL A 76 3.92 -9.22 6.64
C VAL A 76 2.73 -10.13 6.35
N LEU A 77 2.48 -10.36 5.06
CA LEU A 77 1.53 -11.36 4.57
C LEU A 77 2.34 -12.53 4.02
N THR A 78 2.15 -13.70 4.60
CA THR A 78 2.76 -14.94 4.12
C THR A 78 1.66 -15.86 3.58
N GLU A 79 1.80 -16.26 2.34
CA GLU A 79 0.96 -17.23 1.65
C GLU A 79 1.86 -18.40 1.19
N GLU A 80 1.26 -19.43 0.61
CA GLU A 80 1.97 -20.67 0.26
C GLU A 80 3.18 -20.45 -0.66
N ASN A 81 3.06 -19.54 -1.66
CA ASN A 81 4.05 -19.33 -2.71
C ASN A 81 4.69 -17.92 -2.71
N TYR A 82 4.31 -17.03 -1.79
CA TYR A 82 4.86 -15.68 -1.72
C TYR A 82 4.78 -15.08 -0.33
N GLN A 83 5.66 -14.11 -0.08
CA GLN A 83 5.64 -13.26 1.10
C GLN A 83 5.68 -11.79 0.68
N ILE A 84 4.73 -11.00 1.17
CA ILE A 84 4.65 -9.56 0.91
C ILE A 84 4.86 -8.80 2.20
N ILE A 85 5.79 -7.84 2.17
CA ILE A 85 6.01 -6.89 3.26
C ILE A 85 5.30 -5.59 2.87
N PHE A 86 4.15 -5.32 3.48
CA PHE A 86 3.45 -4.06 3.29
C PHE A 86 4.08 -2.98 4.16
N THR A 87 4.40 -1.83 3.57
CA THR A 87 4.82 -0.63 4.27
C THR A 87 3.70 0.41 4.23
N ASP A 88 3.01 0.61 5.37
CA ASP A 88 2.03 1.69 5.54
C ASP A 88 2.77 2.98 5.90
N THR A 89 2.69 3.99 5.03
CA THR A 89 3.43 5.23 5.18
C THR A 89 2.58 6.36 5.77
N PRO A 90 3.21 7.37 6.38
CA PRO A 90 2.54 8.64 6.65
C PRO A 90 1.85 9.22 5.40
N GLY A 91 0.85 10.07 5.59
CA GLY A 91 0.21 10.76 4.46
C GLY A 91 1.09 11.85 3.87
N ILE A 92 1.18 11.93 2.54
CA ILE A 92 1.85 13.00 1.82
C ILE A 92 1.07 14.30 2.02
N LEU A 93 1.73 15.31 2.55
CA LEU A 93 1.15 16.62 2.86
C LEU A 93 2.21 17.72 2.68
N GLU A 94 1.77 18.95 2.58
CA GLU A 94 2.68 20.10 2.66
C GLU A 94 3.17 20.29 4.11
N PRO A 95 4.51 20.26 4.36
CA PRO A 95 5.03 20.31 5.70
C PRO A 95 4.93 21.73 6.28
N LYS A 96 4.32 21.85 7.46
CA LYS A 96 4.18 23.11 8.20
C LYS A 96 5.14 23.21 9.40
N TYR A 97 5.72 22.09 9.84
CA TYR A 97 6.63 21.99 10.98
C TYR A 97 7.57 20.79 10.84
N GLU A 98 8.63 20.75 11.63
CA GLU A 98 9.75 19.78 11.51
C GLU A 98 9.31 18.30 11.51
N LEU A 99 8.36 17.92 12.37
CA LEU A 99 7.86 16.54 12.40
C LEU A 99 7.29 16.11 11.04
N GLN A 100 6.59 17.01 10.33
CA GLN A 100 6.05 16.71 9.01
C GLN A 100 7.15 16.58 7.95
N GLN A 101 8.23 17.36 8.07
CA GLN A 101 9.40 17.18 7.19
C GLN A 101 10.07 15.82 7.41
N TYR A 102 10.16 15.36 8.68
CA TYR A 102 10.63 14.02 8.99
C TYR A 102 9.73 12.95 8.36
N MET A 103 8.41 13.08 8.47
CA MET A 103 7.44 12.17 7.85
C MET A 103 7.63 12.06 6.32
N LEU A 104 7.90 13.19 5.63
CA LEU A 104 8.17 13.17 4.18
C LEU A 104 9.48 12.46 3.83
N LYS A 105 10.51 12.55 4.68
CA LYS A 105 11.75 11.76 4.51
C LYS A 105 11.47 10.26 4.63
N GLU A 106 10.68 9.84 5.62
CA GLU A 106 10.27 8.43 5.78
C GLU A 106 9.52 7.91 4.55
N ILE A 107 8.65 8.74 3.95
CA ILE A 107 7.97 8.39 2.70
C ILE A 107 8.99 8.20 1.58
N SER A 108 9.91 9.15 1.41
CA SER A 108 10.95 9.09 0.37
C SER A 108 11.82 7.82 0.48
N PHE A 109 12.21 7.44 1.69
CA PHE A 109 12.95 6.19 1.94
C PHE A 109 12.09 4.97 1.61
N SER A 110 10.83 4.94 2.06
CA SER A 110 9.94 3.81 1.78
C SER A 110 9.69 3.62 0.28
N LEU A 111 9.51 4.70 -0.48
CA LEU A 111 9.37 4.64 -1.94
C LEU A 111 10.63 4.11 -2.61
N LYS A 112 11.82 4.47 -2.10
CA LYS A 112 13.11 3.99 -2.63
C LYS A 112 13.30 2.49 -2.37
N ASP A 113 12.89 2.00 -1.20
CA ASP A 113 13.11 0.61 -0.78
C ASP A 113 12.07 -0.36 -1.36
N ALA A 114 10.94 0.14 -1.90
CA ALA A 114 9.86 -0.67 -2.43
C ALA A 114 10.24 -1.43 -3.71
N ASP A 115 9.71 -2.65 -3.85
CA ASP A 115 9.71 -3.40 -5.11
C ASP A 115 8.46 -3.07 -5.94
N VAL A 116 7.32 -2.82 -5.29
CA VAL A 116 6.05 -2.38 -5.91
C VAL A 116 5.50 -1.16 -5.18
N LEU A 117 5.00 -0.19 -5.93
CA LEU A 117 4.42 1.04 -5.41
C LEU A 117 2.90 1.04 -5.56
N LEU A 118 2.18 1.24 -4.46
CA LEU A 118 0.73 1.34 -4.43
C LEU A 118 0.32 2.76 -4.05
N HIS A 119 -0.06 3.55 -5.04
CA HIS A 119 -0.55 4.92 -4.84
C HIS A 119 -2.04 4.91 -4.55
N LEU A 120 -2.43 5.18 -3.30
CA LEU A 120 -3.81 5.19 -2.86
C LEU A 120 -4.40 6.59 -2.86
N ILE A 121 -5.52 6.76 -3.57
CA ILE A 121 -6.24 8.03 -3.71
C ILE A 121 -7.68 7.88 -3.19
N ASP A 122 -8.14 8.86 -2.43
CA ASP A 122 -9.58 9.03 -2.15
C ASP A 122 -10.26 9.58 -3.42
N ILE A 123 -11.07 8.76 -4.08
CA ILE A 123 -11.69 9.10 -5.37
C ILE A 123 -12.54 10.37 -5.27
N ASN A 124 -13.15 10.65 -4.10
CA ASN A 124 -13.99 11.83 -3.88
C ASN A 124 -13.18 13.13 -3.72
N ARG A 125 -11.85 13.01 -3.58
CA ARG A 125 -10.90 14.13 -3.44
C ARG A 125 -9.83 14.11 -4.53
N PHE A 126 -10.10 13.36 -5.59
CA PHE A 126 -9.16 13.26 -6.69
C PHE A 126 -8.94 14.61 -7.37
N ASN A 127 -7.68 14.95 -7.58
CA ASN A 127 -7.24 16.09 -8.37
C ASN A 127 -5.97 15.69 -9.12
N ILE A 128 -5.97 15.87 -10.44
CA ILE A 128 -4.85 15.52 -11.31
C ILE A 128 -3.56 16.27 -10.93
N ASN A 129 -3.67 17.51 -10.47
CA ASN A 129 -2.51 18.32 -10.03
C ASN A 129 -1.79 17.69 -8.82
N ASP A 130 -2.50 16.90 -8.02
CA ASP A 130 -1.87 16.17 -6.91
C ASP A 130 -0.93 15.08 -7.41
N LEU A 131 -1.31 14.39 -8.51
CA LEU A 131 -0.44 13.42 -9.16
C LEU A 131 0.80 14.10 -9.75
N GLU A 132 0.62 15.24 -10.42
CA GLU A 132 1.74 16.03 -10.96
C GLU A 132 2.71 16.44 -9.87
N THR A 133 2.20 16.93 -8.73
CA THR A 133 3.02 17.30 -7.58
C THR A 133 3.78 16.10 -7.01
N ILE A 134 3.12 14.96 -6.85
CA ILE A 134 3.74 13.74 -6.33
C ILE A 134 4.82 13.24 -7.30
N HIS A 135 4.54 13.20 -8.59
CA HIS A 135 5.53 12.78 -9.60
C HIS A 135 6.71 13.75 -9.70
N SER A 136 6.47 15.06 -9.55
CA SER A 136 7.54 16.06 -9.48
C SER A 136 8.46 15.85 -8.28
N ASN A 137 7.89 15.57 -7.10
CA ASN A 137 8.63 15.45 -5.85
C ASN A 137 9.31 14.10 -5.65
N TYR A 138 8.69 13.01 -6.13
CA TYR A 138 9.10 11.64 -5.83
C TYR A 138 9.36 10.78 -7.09
N GLY A 139 9.30 11.35 -8.29
CA GLY A 139 9.46 10.63 -9.56
C GLY A 139 10.73 9.80 -9.63
N LYS A 140 11.87 10.34 -9.15
CA LYS A 140 13.16 9.61 -9.09
C LYS A 140 13.11 8.37 -8.20
N GLN A 141 12.37 8.40 -7.08
CA GLN A 141 12.23 7.26 -6.18
C GLN A 141 11.28 6.19 -6.74
N MET A 142 10.39 6.58 -7.66
CA MET A 142 9.40 5.71 -8.30
C MET A 142 9.85 5.16 -9.65
N GLU A 143 10.96 5.67 -10.19
CA GLU A 143 11.46 5.32 -11.51
C GLU A 143 11.83 3.83 -11.60
N GLY A 144 11.43 3.18 -12.69
CA GLY A 144 11.72 1.78 -12.96
C GLY A 144 11.01 0.76 -12.08
N LYS A 145 10.04 1.20 -11.25
CA LYS A 145 9.28 0.31 -10.36
C LYS A 145 7.85 0.12 -10.86
N PRO A 146 7.29 -1.08 -10.73
CA PRO A 146 5.85 -1.31 -10.91
C PRO A 146 5.02 -0.39 -10.01
N LYS A 147 4.01 0.26 -10.61
CA LYS A 147 3.17 1.26 -9.92
C LYS A 147 1.69 0.99 -10.17
N LEU A 148 0.96 0.76 -9.09
CA LEU A 148 -0.48 0.61 -9.10
C LEU A 148 -1.14 1.92 -8.63
N LEU A 149 -2.14 2.40 -9.37
CA LEU A 149 -2.99 3.51 -8.96
C LEU A 149 -4.30 2.97 -8.43
N VAL A 150 -4.56 3.16 -7.14
CA VAL A 150 -5.73 2.59 -6.47
C VAL A 150 -6.65 3.70 -6.01
N PHE A 151 -7.84 3.79 -6.62
CA PHE A 151 -8.91 4.69 -6.21
C PHE A 151 -9.76 4.03 -5.14
N ASN A 152 -9.66 4.54 -3.92
CA ASN A 152 -10.40 4.05 -2.76
C ASN A 152 -11.67 4.86 -2.50
N LYS A 153 -12.59 4.30 -1.70
CA LYS A 153 -13.90 4.84 -1.31
C LYS A 153 -14.90 4.90 -2.47
N ASN A 154 -14.77 3.96 -3.40
CA ASN A 154 -15.66 3.84 -4.56
C ASN A 154 -17.12 3.50 -4.18
N ASP A 155 -17.37 3.13 -2.91
CA ASP A 155 -18.70 2.90 -2.36
C ASP A 155 -19.54 4.18 -2.15
N ILE A 156 -18.89 5.35 -2.13
CA ILE A 156 -19.54 6.66 -1.91
C ILE A 156 -19.41 7.60 -3.11
N VAL A 157 -18.98 7.09 -4.27
CA VAL A 157 -18.87 7.89 -5.50
C VAL A 157 -20.25 8.12 -6.08
N ARG A 158 -20.56 9.37 -6.42
CA ARG A 158 -21.82 9.77 -7.05
C ARG A 158 -21.76 9.75 -8.56
N GLU A 159 -20.57 9.92 -9.14
CA GLU A 159 -20.34 9.97 -10.59
C GLU A 159 -19.13 9.10 -10.95
N ASN A 160 -19.24 8.35 -12.04
CA ASN A 160 -18.11 7.57 -12.54
C ASN A 160 -17.05 8.49 -13.15
N MET A 161 -15.79 8.13 -12.97
CA MET A 161 -14.68 8.82 -13.62
C MET A 161 -14.80 8.66 -15.14
N GLY A 162 -14.89 9.78 -15.85
CA GLY A 162 -15.04 9.76 -17.31
C GLY A 162 -13.82 9.20 -18.04
N PRO A 163 -13.99 8.63 -19.25
CA PRO A 163 -12.89 8.07 -20.04
C PRO A 163 -11.73 9.06 -20.27
N GLU A 164 -12.03 10.36 -20.41
CA GLU A 164 -11.03 11.41 -20.60
C GLU A 164 -10.10 11.55 -19.39
N VAL A 165 -10.65 11.43 -18.18
CA VAL A 165 -9.86 11.48 -16.96
C VAL A 165 -8.94 10.26 -16.89
N ILE A 166 -9.47 9.06 -17.18
CA ILE A 166 -8.65 7.82 -17.21
C ILE A 166 -7.51 7.96 -18.21
N LYS A 167 -7.81 8.45 -19.43
CA LYS A 167 -6.79 8.68 -20.46
C LYS A 167 -5.71 9.68 -20.00
N SER A 168 -6.08 10.70 -19.24
CA SER A 168 -5.11 11.66 -18.69
C SER A 168 -4.15 11.06 -17.66
N LEU A 169 -4.45 9.88 -17.11
CA LEU A 169 -3.60 9.17 -16.16
C LEU A 169 -2.47 8.40 -16.84
N GLU A 170 -2.58 8.08 -18.13
CA GLU A 170 -1.57 7.32 -18.88
C GLU A 170 -0.18 7.99 -18.83
N LYS A 171 -0.14 9.33 -18.83
CA LYS A 171 1.11 10.11 -18.77
C LYS A 171 1.95 9.85 -17.50
N PHE A 172 1.33 9.32 -16.44
CA PHE A 172 2.02 9.05 -15.17
C PHE A 172 2.66 7.66 -15.12
N GLY A 173 2.38 6.79 -16.12
CA GLY A 173 3.01 5.48 -16.25
C GLY A 173 2.67 4.54 -15.10
N TYR A 174 1.41 4.50 -14.66
CA TYR A 174 0.90 3.45 -13.80
C TYR A 174 0.62 2.20 -14.64
N ASP A 175 1.02 1.04 -14.12
CA ASP A 175 0.85 -0.23 -14.81
C ASP A 175 -0.61 -0.70 -14.75
N GLU A 176 -1.31 -0.36 -13.64
CA GLU A 176 -2.71 -0.72 -13.45
C GLU A 176 -3.47 0.35 -12.66
N ILE A 177 -4.78 0.48 -12.94
CA ILE A 177 -5.70 1.39 -12.25
C ILE A 177 -6.83 0.57 -11.68
N ILE A 178 -6.98 0.55 -10.34
CA ILE A 178 -7.93 -0.29 -9.63
C ILE A 178 -8.87 0.58 -8.78
N PHE A 179 -10.17 0.25 -8.80
CA PHE A 179 -11.19 0.94 -8.00
C PHE A 179 -11.66 0.04 -6.87
N ILE A 180 -11.49 0.50 -5.62
CA ILE A 180 -11.80 -0.29 -4.43
C ILE A 180 -12.69 0.46 -3.43
N SER A 181 -13.25 -0.29 -2.49
CA SER A 181 -13.65 0.23 -1.19
C SER A 181 -12.98 -0.59 -0.09
N ALA A 182 -11.94 -0.03 0.51
CA ALA A 182 -11.25 -0.69 1.61
C ALA A 182 -12.18 -0.90 2.83
N LEU A 183 -13.11 0.03 3.07
CA LEU A 183 -14.09 -0.07 4.15
C LEU A 183 -15.10 -1.21 3.93
N LYS A 184 -15.58 -1.38 2.69
CA LYS A 184 -16.55 -2.42 2.29
C LYS A 184 -15.91 -3.68 1.75
N GLU A 185 -14.59 -3.78 1.79
CA GLU A 185 -13.80 -4.91 1.30
C GLU A 185 -14.05 -5.25 -0.20
N LYS A 186 -14.51 -4.25 -0.97
CA LYS A 186 -14.80 -4.42 -2.39
C LYS A 186 -13.51 -4.33 -3.19
N ASN A 187 -13.25 -5.30 -4.07
CA ASN A 187 -12.11 -5.37 -4.99
C ASN A 187 -10.73 -5.36 -4.29
N ILE A 188 -10.64 -5.82 -3.03
CA ILE A 188 -9.35 -5.95 -2.32
C ILE A 188 -8.53 -7.10 -2.90
N ALA A 189 -9.20 -8.17 -3.36
CA ALA A 189 -8.54 -9.29 -4.02
C ALA A 189 -7.82 -8.83 -5.30
N ASP A 190 -8.44 -7.96 -6.11
CA ASP A 190 -7.85 -7.43 -7.35
C ASP A 190 -6.53 -6.71 -7.08
N VAL A 191 -6.45 -5.94 -5.97
CA VAL A 191 -5.20 -5.29 -5.55
C VAL A 191 -4.12 -6.30 -5.19
N LYS A 192 -4.50 -7.39 -4.49
CA LYS A 192 -3.56 -8.44 -4.13
C LYS A 192 -3.04 -9.17 -5.38
N ASP A 193 -3.94 -9.50 -6.30
CA ASP A 193 -3.59 -10.20 -7.55
C ASP A 193 -2.69 -9.35 -8.45
N ALA A 194 -2.89 -8.03 -8.48
CA ALA A 194 -2.05 -7.10 -9.23
C ALA A 194 -0.64 -6.91 -8.62
N ILE A 195 -0.44 -7.27 -7.35
CA ILE A 195 0.87 -7.18 -6.67
C ILE A 195 1.73 -8.43 -6.93
N VAL A 196 1.12 -9.62 -7.10
CA VAL A 196 1.79 -10.95 -7.16
C VAL A 196 2.22 -11.30 -8.58
#